data_6c7d0df8888abe5855146b3c6b08a4c5
#
_entry.id   6c7d0df8888abe5855146b3c6b08a4c5
#
_cell.length_a   1.000
_cell.length_b   1.000
_cell.length_c   1.000
_cell.angle_alpha   90.00
_cell.angle_beta   90.00
_cell.angle_gamma   90.00
#
_symmetry.space_group_name_H-M   'P 1'
#
loop_
_entity.id
_entity.type
_entity.pdbx_description
1 polymer ?
#
loop_
_entity_poly.entity_id
_entity_poly.type
_entity_poly.pdbx_seq_one_letter_code
_entity_poly.pdbx_strand_id
1 'polypeptide(L)'
;DARYVREWLSAQAASGYVQYDPASETFSLSEEQAFALAQEGSPAFIPGAVQIAVAQFKAIAKMAAAMRTGLGLGWHEHDSSLFHGTERFFRPGYAANLVGQWIPALEGVQARLEAGARVADVGCGHGASTIIMAQAFPASSFVGFDYHAPSVEVARASAAKTRL
;
A
#
# COMPACT_ATOMS: atom_id res chain seq x y z
N ASP A 1 -4.26 -10.46 -26.13
CA ASP A 1 -3.73 -10.39 -27.51
C ASP A 1 -2.32 -9.81 -27.46
N ALA A 2 -1.34 -10.51 -28.07
CA ALA A 2 0.07 -10.13 -28.07
C ALA A 2 0.32 -8.77 -28.72
N ARG A 3 -0.48 -8.38 -29.71
CA ARG A 3 -0.38 -7.08 -30.36
C ARG A 3 -0.64 -5.94 -29.36
N TYR A 4 -1.71 -6.01 -28.59
CA TYR A 4 -2.02 -4.96 -27.60
C TYR A 4 -0.96 -4.85 -26.52
N VAL A 5 -0.39 -5.99 -26.08
CA VAL A 5 0.72 -5.96 -25.11
C VAL A 5 1.95 -5.29 -25.70
N ARG A 6 2.29 -5.58 -26.96
CA ARG A 6 3.41 -4.94 -27.66
C ARG A 6 3.20 -3.43 -27.80
N GLU A 7 2.02 -2.98 -28.24
CA GLU A 7 1.69 -1.56 -28.37
C GLU A 7 1.79 -0.85 -27.01
N TRP A 8 1.25 -1.48 -25.94
CA TRP A 8 1.34 -0.95 -24.61
C TRP A 8 2.79 -0.85 -24.13
N LEU A 9 3.58 -1.92 -24.27
CA LEU A 9 5.00 -1.92 -23.91
C LEU A 9 5.81 -0.90 -24.71
N SER A 10 5.49 -0.71 -25.99
CA SER A 10 6.12 0.32 -26.83
C SER A 10 5.85 1.73 -26.31
N ALA A 11 4.62 1.99 -25.87
CA ALA A 11 4.27 3.27 -25.22
C ALA A 11 5.02 3.44 -23.88
N GLN A 12 5.16 2.36 -23.08
CA GLN A 12 5.92 2.42 -21.84
C GLN A 12 7.43 2.65 -22.12
N ALA A 13 7.99 2.04 -23.17
CA ALA A 13 9.38 2.24 -23.57
C ALA A 13 9.63 3.69 -24.04
N ALA A 14 8.72 4.24 -24.85
CA ALA A 14 8.79 5.63 -25.28
C ALA A 14 8.70 6.63 -24.10
N SER A 15 8.03 6.23 -23.00
CA SER A 15 7.90 7.02 -21.76
C SER A 15 9.01 6.76 -20.75
N GLY A 16 9.96 5.86 -21.04
CA GLY A 16 11.10 5.53 -20.16
C GLY A 16 10.78 4.57 -18.99
N TYR A 17 9.57 4.00 -18.95
CA TYR A 17 9.20 3.04 -17.88
C TYR A 17 9.75 1.64 -18.08
N VAL A 18 10.02 1.24 -19.33
CA VAL A 18 10.69 -0.01 -19.67
C VAL A 18 11.76 0.25 -20.73
N GLN A 19 12.69 -0.67 -20.89
CA GLN A 19 13.69 -0.66 -21.96
C GLN A 19 13.20 -1.49 -23.13
N TYR A 20 13.59 -1.10 -24.36
CA TYR A 20 13.36 -1.87 -25.58
C TYR A 20 14.69 -2.12 -26.29
N ASP A 21 14.99 -3.37 -26.57
CA ASP A 21 16.12 -3.77 -27.40
C ASP A 21 15.62 -4.08 -28.82
N PRO A 22 15.97 -3.25 -29.82
CA PRO A 22 15.53 -3.48 -31.19
C PRO A 22 16.22 -4.67 -31.88
N ALA A 23 17.39 -5.14 -31.36
CA ALA A 23 18.10 -6.27 -31.95
C ALA A 23 17.44 -7.61 -31.61
N SER A 24 16.94 -7.74 -30.40
CA SER A 24 16.22 -8.94 -29.91
C SER A 24 14.70 -8.78 -29.92
N GLU A 25 14.20 -7.58 -30.24
CA GLU A 25 12.77 -7.19 -30.14
C GLU A 25 12.15 -7.47 -28.75
N THR A 26 12.93 -7.32 -27.69
CA THR A 26 12.49 -7.60 -26.31
C THR A 26 12.33 -6.33 -25.49
N PHE A 27 11.42 -6.44 -24.50
CA PHE A 27 11.24 -5.42 -23.47
C PHE A 27 11.79 -5.94 -22.14
N SER A 28 12.45 -5.05 -21.39
CA SER A 28 13.04 -5.38 -20.10
C SER A 28 12.91 -4.21 -19.12
N LEU A 29 13.17 -4.47 -17.84
CA LEU A 29 13.34 -3.47 -16.81
C LEU A 29 14.81 -3.42 -16.38
N SER A 30 15.38 -2.22 -16.19
CA SER A 30 16.63 -2.08 -15.45
C SER A 30 16.41 -2.45 -13.97
N GLU A 31 17.49 -2.59 -13.20
CA GLU A 31 17.38 -2.83 -11.75
C GLU A 31 16.58 -1.73 -11.05
N GLU A 32 16.80 -0.45 -11.40
CA GLU A 32 16.09 0.70 -10.82
C GLU A 32 14.62 0.71 -11.23
N GLN A 33 14.32 0.39 -12.50
CA GLN A 33 12.94 0.29 -12.97
C GLN A 33 12.23 -0.88 -12.28
N ALA A 34 12.89 -2.04 -12.16
CA ALA A 34 12.32 -3.20 -11.46
C ALA A 34 12.11 -2.91 -9.97
N PHE A 35 13.05 -2.21 -9.33
CA PHE A 35 12.96 -1.79 -7.93
C PHE A 35 11.75 -0.89 -7.67
N ALA A 36 11.45 0.03 -8.59
CA ALA A 36 10.33 0.95 -8.46
C ALA A 36 8.99 0.38 -8.94
N LEU A 37 8.99 -0.49 -9.96
CA LEU A 37 7.77 -0.86 -10.68
C LEU A 37 7.34 -2.32 -10.50
N ALA A 38 8.26 -3.23 -10.14
CA ALA A 38 7.99 -4.67 -10.12
C ALA A 38 8.24 -5.35 -8.77
N GLN A 39 9.12 -4.80 -7.92
CA GLN A 39 9.47 -5.40 -6.63
C GLN A 39 8.56 -4.86 -5.52
N GLU A 40 7.46 -5.56 -5.23
CA GLU A 40 6.46 -5.14 -4.23
C GLU A 40 7.01 -4.91 -2.81
N GLY A 41 8.13 -5.54 -2.45
CA GLY A 41 8.80 -5.34 -1.16
C GLY A 41 9.75 -4.15 -1.11
N SER A 42 10.02 -3.52 -2.25
CA SER A 42 10.92 -2.38 -2.35
C SER A 42 10.34 -1.14 -1.69
N PRO A 43 11.13 -0.38 -0.89
CA PRO A 43 10.67 0.89 -0.32
C PRO A 43 10.37 1.97 -1.37
N ALA A 44 10.82 1.80 -2.61
CA ALA A 44 10.54 2.70 -3.72
C ALA A 44 9.37 2.21 -4.62
N PHE A 45 8.65 1.16 -4.25
CA PHE A 45 7.57 0.60 -5.05
C PHE A 45 6.39 1.56 -5.20
N ILE A 46 6.10 1.99 -6.43
CA ILE A 46 5.10 3.03 -6.72
C ILE A 46 3.76 2.56 -7.34
N PRO A 47 3.57 1.32 -7.81
CA PRO A 47 2.30 0.93 -8.46
C PRO A 47 1.06 1.10 -7.58
N GLY A 48 1.19 1.01 -6.26
CA GLY A 48 0.11 1.35 -5.32
C GLY A 48 -0.39 2.78 -5.47
N ALA A 49 0.52 3.75 -5.67
CA ALA A 49 0.15 5.15 -5.91
C ALA A 49 -0.62 5.32 -7.22
N VAL A 50 -0.22 4.61 -8.28
CA VAL A 50 -0.95 4.60 -9.57
C VAL A 50 -2.35 4.02 -9.37
N GLN A 51 -2.49 2.96 -8.59
CA GLN A 51 -3.79 2.37 -8.26
C GLN A 51 -4.68 3.34 -7.47
N ILE A 52 -4.12 4.10 -6.52
CA ILE A 52 -4.81 5.18 -5.80
C ILE A 52 -5.29 6.25 -6.80
N ALA A 53 -4.43 6.70 -7.72
CA ALA A 53 -4.80 7.70 -8.72
C ALA A 53 -5.97 7.24 -9.60
N VAL A 54 -5.95 6.00 -10.07
CA VAL A 54 -7.07 5.40 -10.83
C VAL A 54 -8.36 5.40 -10.00
N ALA A 55 -8.29 5.08 -8.72
CA ALA A 55 -9.46 5.12 -7.82
C ALA A 55 -10.03 6.55 -7.67
N GLN A 56 -9.16 7.57 -7.63
CA GLN A 56 -9.58 8.98 -7.58
C GLN A 56 -10.30 9.38 -8.88
N PHE A 57 -9.80 8.96 -10.05
CA PHE A 57 -10.52 9.21 -11.32
C PHE A 57 -11.92 8.58 -11.32
N LYS A 58 -12.09 7.39 -10.76
CA LYS A 58 -13.42 6.75 -10.61
C LYS A 58 -14.34 7.54 -9.67
N ALA A 59 -13.82 8.31 -8.73
CA ALA A 59 -14.59 9.09 -7.76
C ALA A 59 -14.97 10.49 -8.26
N ILE A 60 -14.49 10.97 -9.42
CA ILE A 60 -14.66 12.35 -9.90
C ILE A 60 -16.13 12.81 -9.86
N ALA A 61 -17.07 12.00 -10.36
CA ALA A 61 -18.48 12.36 -10.39
C ALA A 61 -19.06 12.53 -8.95
N LYS A 62 -18.68 11.64 -8.03
CA LYS A 62 -19.08 11.70 -6.61
C LYS A 62 -18.48 12.94 -5.93
N MET A 63 -17.20 13.22 -6.16
CA MET A 63 -16.52 14.41 -5.61
C MET A 63 -17.16 15.70 -6.13
N ALA A 64 -17.47 15.78 -7.42
CA ALA A 64 -18.14 16.94 -8.00
C ALA A 64 -19.56 17.13 -7.42
N ALA A 65 -20.29 16.06 -7.12
CA ALA A 65 -21.58 16.12 -6.46
C ALA A 65 -21.43 16.59 -5.00
N ALA A 66 -20.46 16.06 -4.26
CA ALA A 66 -20.16 16.45 -2.89
C ALA A 66 -19.80 17.94 -2.78
N MET A 67 -18.99 18.46 -3.71
CA MET A 67 -18.66 19.90 -3.78
C MET A 67 -19.89 20.78 -4.00
N ARG A 68 -20.87 20.34 -4.83
CA ARG A 68 -22.08 21.11 -5.09
C ARG A 68 -23.06 21.09 -3.92
N THR A 69 -23.14 19.97 -3.21
CA THR A 69 -24.10 19.79 -2.12
C THR A 69 -23.55 20.18 -0.74
N GLY A 70 -22.24 20.21 -0.58
CA GLY A 70 -21.58 20.41 0.72
C GLY A 70 -21.63 19.19 1.65
N LEU A 71 -22.17 18.04 1.20
CA LEU A 71 -22.34 16.84 2.04
C LEU A 71 -21.04 16.03 2.24
N GLY A 72 -20.00 16.32 1.45
CA GLY A 72 -18.77 15.54 1.48
C GLY A 72 -18.88 14.19 0.77
N LEU A 73 -17.82 13.40 0.85
CA LEU A 73 -17.74 12.03 0.34
C LEU A 73 -17.06 11.17 1.40
N GLY A 74 -17.77 10.18 1.92
CA GLY A 74 -17.24 9.28 2.94
C GLY A 74 -16.14 8.36 2.38
N TRP A 75 -15.15 8.02 3.21
CA TRP A 75 -14.07 7.10 2.82
C TRP A 75 -14.61 5.78 2.24
N HIS A 76 -15.63 5.20 2.88
CA HIS A 76 -16.27 3.94 2.46
C HIS A 76 -17.03 4.01 1.12
N GLU A 77 -17.27 5.22 0.58
CA GLU A 77 -17.98 5.42 -0.68
C GLU A 77 -17.05 5.36 -1.90
N HIS A 78 -15.74 5.30 -1.66
CA HIS A 78 -14.75 5.16 -2.72
C HIS A 78 -14.72 3.76 -3.32
N ASP A 79 -14.13 3.63 -4.52
CA ASP A 79 -13.87 2.35 -5.17
C ASP A 79 -12.89 1.52 -4.33
N SER A 80 -13.09 0.19 -4.29
CA SER A 80 -12.24 -0.73 -3.51
C SER A 80 -10.76 -0.67 -3.87
N SER A 81 -10.43 -0.25 -5.10
CA SER A 81 -9.04 -0.06 -5.52
C SER A 81 -8.31 1.03 -4.72
N LEU A 82 -9.04 1.98 -4.08
CA LEU A 82 -8.43 2.95 -3.19
C LEU A 82 -7.82 2.29 -1.95
N PHE A 83 -8.56 1.40 -1.30
CA PHE A 83 -8.11 0.72 -0.07
C PHE A 83 -6.92 -0.20 -0.34
N HIS A 84 -7.01 -1.00 -1.41
CA HIS A 84 -5.92 -1.87 -1.84
C HIS A 84 -4.68 -1.09 -2.28
N GLY A 85 -4.88 -0.03 -3.07
CA GLY A 85 -3.79 0.83 -3.51
C GLY A 85 -3.09 1.53 -2.34
N THR A 86 -3.86 1.99 -1.35
CA THR A 86 -3.33 2.63 -0.14
C THR A 86 -2.46 1.66 0.67
N GLU A 87 -2.96 0.46 0.95
CA GLU A 87 -2.17 -0.57 1.65
C GLU A 87 -0.91 -0.92 0.87
N ARG A 88 -1.06 -1.18 -0.43
CA ARG A 88 0.04 -1.58 -1.32
C ARG A 88 1.13 -0.52 -1.46
N PHE A 89 0.75 0.77 -1.38
CA PHE A 89 1.67 1.90 -1.44
C PHE A 89 2.41 2.11 -0.12
N PHE A 90 1.71 2.03 1.02
CA PHE A 90 2.32 2.35 2.32
C PHE A 90 3.05 1.17 2.96
N ARG A 91 2.62 -0.08 2.71
CA ARG A 91 3.20 -1.28 3.33
C ARG A 91 4.72 -1.41 3.18
N PRO A 92 5.33 -1.19 1.97
CA PRO A 92 6.79 -1.24 1.84
C PRO A 92 7.51 -0.21 2.69
N GLY A 93 6.96 1.00 2.80
CA GLY A 93 7.48 2.06 3.65
C GLY A 93 7.43 1.68 5.14
N TYR A 94 6.33 1.08 5.59
CA TYR A 94 6.22 0.57 6.97
C TYR A 94 7.23 -0.56 7.23
N ALA A 95 7.36 -1.51 6.30
CA ALA A 95 8.31 -2.60 6.43
C ALA A 95 9.76 -2.12 6.54
N ALA A 96 10.11 -1.08 5.79
CA ALA A 96 11.47 -0.53 5.79
C ALA A 96 11.78 0.34 7.01
N ASN A 97 10.79 1.06 7.56
CA ASN A 97 11.08 2.15 8.50
C ASN A 97 10.41 2.01 9.87
N LEU A 98 9.22 1.38 9.97
CA LEU A 98 8.39 1.45 11.17
C LEU A 98 9.13 0.93 12.41
N VAL A 99 9.68 -0.27 12.33
CA VAL A 99 10.37 -0.93 13.46
C VAL A 99 11.80 -0.43 13.64
N GLY A 100 12.52 -0.22 12.52
CA GLY A 100 13.94 0.12 12.59
C GLY A 100 14.24 1.60 12.79
N GLN A 101 13.28 2.48 12.52
CA GLN A 101 13.52 3.93 12.56
C GLN A 101 12.44 4.71 13.32
N TRP A 102 11.15 4.53 12.97
CA TRP A 102 10.11 5.42 13.52
C TRP A 102 9.79 5.12 14.98
N ILE A 103 9.65 3.85 15.35
CA ILE A 103 9.41 3.45 16.74
C ILE A 103 10.59 3.82 17.64
N PRO A 104 11.88 3.55 17.27
CA PRO A 104 13.03 3.97 18.05
C PRO A 104 13.16 5.50 18.24
N ALA A 105 12.65 6.29 17.30
CA ALA A 105 12.65 7.75 17.40
C ALA A 105 11.67 8.29 18.46
N LEU A 106 10.74 7.46 18.94
CA LEU A 106 9.78 7.80 20.00
C LEU A 106 10.37 7.40 21.37
N GLU A 107 10.62 8.38 22.21
CA GLU A 107 11.25 8.17 23.52
C GLU A 107 10.51 7.13 24.38
N GLY A 108 11.21 6.07 24.76
CA GLY A 108 10.72 4.99 25.64
C GLY A 108 9.69 4.04 25.02
N VAL A 109 9.22 4.29 23.80
CA VAL A 109 8.18 3.48 23.16
C VAL A 109 8.68 2.08 22.84
N GLN A 110 9.87 1.95 22.24
CA GLN A 110 10.45 0.65 21.91
C GLN A 110 10.60 -0.24 23.16
N ALA A 111 11.18 0.28 24.23
CA ALA A 111 11.37 -0.48 25.47
C ALA A 111 10.03 -0.96 26.07
N ARG A 112 8.98 -0.14 25.99
CA ARG A 112 7.63 -0.52 26.41
C ARG A 112 7.06 -1.64 25.57
N LEU A 113 7.26 -1.61 24.24
CA LEU A 113 6.79 -2.66 23.33
C LEU A 113 7.54 -3.97 23.56
N GLU A 114 8.84 -3.92 23.84
CA GLU A 114 9.66 -5.08 24.18
C GLU A 114 9.28 -5.70 25.53
N ALA A 115 8.93 -4.86 26.51
CA ALA A 115 8.50 -5.32 27.84
C ALA A 115 7.06 -5.86 27.86
N GLY A 116 6.27 -5.61 26.85
CA GLY A 116 4.87 -6.00 26.78
C GLY A 116 3.90 -4.83 27.02
N ALA A 117 3.32 -4.32 25.95
CA ALA A 117 2.35 -3.24 25.97
C ALA A 117 1.05 -3.64 25.27
N ARG A 118 -0.02 -2.86 25.54
CA ARG A 118 -1.27 -2.92 24.76
C ARG A 118 -1.31 -1.73 23.81
N VAL A 119 -1.45 -1.99 22.52
CA VAL A 119 -1.41 -1.00 21.46
C VAL A 119 -2.72 -1.00 20.68
N ALA A 120 -3.26 0.17 20.44
CA ALA A 120 -4.39 0.40 19.55
C ALA A 120 -3.88 1.08 18.26
N ASP A 121 -4.14 0.46 17.11
CA ASP A 121 -3.90 1.05 15.78
C ASP A 121 -5.24 1.54 15.23
N VAL A 122 -5.47 2.84 15.30
CA VAL A 122 -6.76 3.46 14.96
C VAL A 122 -6.72 3.91 13.49
N GLY A 123 -7.65 3.39 12.69
CA GLY A 123 -7.61 3.54 11.23
C GLY A 123 -6.65 2.54 10.58
N CYS A 124 -6.62 1.30 11.09
CA CYS A 124 -5.65 0.28 10.67
C CYS A 124 -5.79 -0.18 9.21
N GLY A 125 -6.90 0.12 8.54
CA GLY A 125 -7.16 -0.30 7.17
C GLY A 125 -7.03 -1.82 7.00
N HIS A 126 -6.14 -2.26 6.12
CA HIS A 126 -5.83 -3.68 5.89
C HIS A 126 -4.85 -4.29 6.91
N GLY A 127 -4.47 -3.53 7.95
CA GLY A 127 -3.68 -4.02 9.07
C GLY A 127 -2.17 -4.14 8.84
N ALA A 128 -1.62 -3.53 7.77
CA ALA A 128 -0.21 -3.72 7.42
C ALA A 128 0.75 -3.27 8.55
N SER A 129 0.56 -2.06 9.10
CA SER A 129 1.33 -1.54 10.24
C SER A 129 1.15 -2.38 11.50
N THR A 130 -0.11 -2.73 11.82
CA THR A 130 -0.47 -3.54 12.97
C THR A 130 0.25 -4.89 12.96
N ILE A 131 0.24 -5.58 11.81
CA ILE A 131 0.86 -6.89 11.63
C ILE A 131 2.38 -6.80 11.75
N ILE A 132 3.01 -5.80 11.11
CA ILE A 132 4.46 -5.58 11.20
C ILE A 132 4.89 -5.35 12.65
N MET A 133 4.16 -4.53 13.41
CA MET A 133 4.46 -4.29 14.82
C MET A 133 4.24 -5.54 15.69
N ALA A 134 3.15 -6.29 15.46
CA ALA A 134 2.87 -7.51 16.21
C ALA A 134 3.93 -8.60 15.99
N GLN A 135 4.45 -8.73 14.77
CA GLN A 135 5.56 -9.63 14.48
C GLN A 135 6.88 -9.22 15.15
N ALA A 136 7.15 -7.92 15.21
CA ALA A 136 8.38 -7.38 15.77
C ALA A 136 8.40 -7.39 17.31
N PHE A 137 7.24 -7.27 17.96
CA PHE A 137 7.11 -7.14 19.40
C PHE A 137 6.16 -8.21 19.99
N PRO A 138 6.56 -9.47 20.01
CA PRO A 138 5.69 -10.60 20.40
C PRO A 138 5.26 -10.57 21.87
N ALA A 139 5.94 -9.81 22.72
CA ALA A 139 5.54 -9.61 24.12
C ALA A 139 4.33 -8.65 24.25
N SER A 140 4.05 -7.85 23.22
CA SER A 140 2.98 -6.87 23.19
C SER A 140 1.72 -7.39 22.49
N SER A 141 0.57 -6.81 22.82
CA SER A 141 -0.69 -7.08 22.13
C SER A 141 -1.14 -5.89 21.32
N PHE A 142 -1.59 -6.15 20.08
CA PHE A 142 -2.00 -5.13 19.14
C PHE A 142 -3.45 -5.34 18.72
N VAL A 143 -4.23 -4.27 18.69
CA VAL A 143 -5.62 -4.29 18.23
C VAL A 143 -5.80 -3.21 17.18
N GLY A 144 -6.14 -3.60 15.95
CA GLY A 144 -6.49 -2.69 14.88
C GLY A 144 -7.97 -2.31 14.93
N PHE A 145 -8.27 -1.04 14.78
CA PHE A 145 -9.61 -0.49 14.69
C PHE A 145 -9.78 0.23 13.35
N ASP A 146 -10.86 -0.08 12.65
CA ASP A 146 -11.28 0.66 11.47
C ASP A 146 -12.80 0.62 11.36
N TYR A 147 -13.41 1.69 10.83
CA TYR A 147 -14.85 1.72 10.63
C TYR A 147 -15.29 1.07 9.32
N HIS A 148 -14.35 0.86 8.37
CA HIS A 148 -14.62 0.23 7.09
C HIS A 148 -14.56 -1.29 7.23
N ALA A 149 -15.72 -1.92 7.44
CA ALA A 149 -15.82 -3.36 7.69
C ALA A 149 -15.09 -4.24 6.66
N PRO A 150 -15.14 -3.98 5.32
CA PRO A 150 -14.37 -4.76 4.35
C PRO A 150 -12.85 -4.69 4.57
N SER A 151 -12.32 -3.54 5.01
CA SER A 151 -10.89 -3.43 5.36
C SER A 151 -10.52 -4.27 6.57
N VAL A 152 -11.39 -4.30 7.59
CA VAL A 152 -11.19 -5.14 8.78
C VAL A 152 -11.16 -6.62 8.43
N GLU A 153 -12.02 -7.08 7.52
CA GLU A 153 -12.00 -8.48 7.05
C GLU A 153 -10.69 -8.82 6.33
N VAL A 154 -10.16 -7.91 5.51
CA VAL A 154 -8.84 -8.08 4.87
C VAL A 154 -7.73 -8.13 5.93
N ALA A 155 -7.77 -7.24 6.93
CA ALA A 155 -6.80 -7.20 8.02
C ALA A 155 -6.81 -8.51 8.82
N ARG A 156 -7.98 -9.04 9.19
CA ARG A 156 -8.13 -10.34 9.86
C ARG A 156 -7.56 -11.50 9.04
N ALA A 157 -7.91 -11.54 7.74
CA ALA A 157 -7.39 -12.57 6.85
C ALA A 157 -5.85 -12.49 6.70
N SER A 158 -5.29 -11.29 6.71
CA SER A 158 -3.85 -11.06 6.64
C SER A 158 -3.14 -11.47 7.95
N ALA A 159 -3.70 -11.12 9.11
CA ALA A 159 -3.19 -11.55 10.42
C ALA A 159 -3.20 -13.09 10.56
N ALA A 160 -4.29 -13.74 10.17
CA ALA A 160 -4.38 -15.20 10.22
C ALA A 160 -3.32 -15.91 9.36
N LYS A 161 -2.93 -15.34 8.19
CA LYS A 161 -1.85 -15.87 7.34
C LYS A 161 -0.48 -15.80 8.02
N THR A 162 -0.28 -14.83 8.90
CA THR A 162 0.97 -14.63 9.64
C THR A 162 0.98 -15.34 11.00
N ARG A 163 -0.08 -16.09 11.33
CA ARG A 163 -0.26 -16.80 12.60
C ARG A 163 -0.28 -15.87 13.82
N LEU A 164 -0.82 -14.69 13.66
CA LEU A 164 -1.09 -13.70 14.71
C LEU A 164 -2.55 -13.76 15.16
#